data_71d9da69c8005483f9f73f88669b447a
#
_entry.id   71d9da69c8005483f9f73f88669b447a
#
_cell.length_a   1.000
_cell.length_b   1.000
_cell.length_c   1.000
_cell.angle_alpha   90.00
_cell.angle_beta   90.00
_cell.angle_gamma   90.00
#
_symmetry.space_group_name_H-M   'P 1'
#
loop_
_entity.id
_entity.type
_entity.pdbx_description
1 polymer ?
#
loop_
_entity_poly.entity_id
_entity_poly.type
_entity_poly.pdbx_seq_one_letter_code
_entity_poly.pdbx_strand_id
1 'polypeptide(L)'
;MTGAEPLLSAREVSVSFPVGSRVGARMRREEHLLRAVDGVDLEMRQGEALALVGESGSGKSTLAQALAGLQRTDRGEIRFDGRVLPASRSRADRRRIQMVFQDPYSSLNPRMTVGGMLRELLRVHHVVPANRVATFSAELLALVGLSEADLSSYPRQFSGGQRQRVAIARALALRPDVLVADEPVSALDVSVQATILNLLSNLRDELGLTLLLISHNLAVVRHLCDRVAVMYLGRIVEVAPTEQIFSTPRHPYTRGLLAAIPRMTEGAVDSSGPAIAGDPPSPLRIPAGCRFRTRCPIAQPRCETEDPVLAGAPGSVAPGSVAPGAGAGAGGGAAVHLAACHFAFSSGAGAPKPDRSENEQNA
;
A
#
# COMPACT_ATOMS: atom_id res chain seq x y z
N MET A 1 15.76 7.95 -23.12
CA MET A 1 14.34 8.12 -22.76
C MET A 1 14.34 8.71 -21.37
N THR A 2 13.94 9.97 -21.24
CA THR A 2 13.77 10.70 -19.99
C THR A 2 12.88 9.87 -19.06
N GLY A 3 13.28 9.66 -17.80
CA GLY A 3 12.51 8.90 -16.82
C GLY A 3 11.09 9.44 -16.77
N ALA A 4 10.10 8.60 -17.10
CA ALA A 4 8.70 9.02 -17.13
C ALA A 4 8.31 9.56 -15.75
N GLU A 5 7.70 10.74 -15.73
CA GLU A 5 7.18 11.37 -14.53
C GLU A 5 6.14 10.42 -13.87
N PRO A 6 6.15 10.26 -12.54
CA PRO A 6 5.21 9.36 -11.89
C PRO A 6 3.76 9.85 -12.09
N LEU A 7 2.84 8.91 -12.38
CA LEU A 7 1.42 9.21 -12.54
C LEU A 7 0.82 9.73 -11.23
N LEU A 8 1.14 9.05 -10.11
CA LEU A 8 0.69 9.43 -8.77
C LEU A 8 1.89 9.44 -7.84
N SER A 9 2.05 10.51 -7.08
CA SER A 9 3.09 10.59 -6.06
C SER A 9 2.60 11.27 -4.78
N ALA A 10 3.15 10.81 -3.66
CA ALA A 10 3.09 11.43 -2.35
C ALA A 10 4.48 11.96 -2.01
N ARG A 11 4.57 13.17 -1.45
CA ARG A 11 5.81 13.77 -0.96
C ARG A 11 5.61 14.28 0.45
N GLU A 12 6.39 13.76 1.39
CA GLU A 12 6.35 14.07 2.83
C GLU A 12 4.93 14.03 3.43
N VAL A 13 4.08 13.12 2.92
CA VAL A 13 2.68 13.04 3.34
C VAL A 13 2.58 12.58 4.78
N SER A 14 1.84 13.35 5.59
CA SER A 14 1.55 13.02 6.99
C SER A 14 0.05 13.11 7.26
N VAL A 15 -0.44 12.15 8.08
CA VAL A 15 -1.84 12.09 8.55
C VAL A 15 -1.84 11.69 10.02
N SER A 16 -2.49 12.51 10.84
CA SER A 16 -2.61 12.28 12.29
C SER A 16 -4.07 12.31 12.73
N PHE A 17 -4.38 11.57 13.78
CA PHE A 17 -5.71 11.55 14.40
C PHE A 17 -5.61 11.95 15.87
N PRO A 18 -6.46 12.86 16.36
CA PRO A 18 -6.52 13.18 17.77
C PRO A 18 -7.07 11.97 18.55
N VAL A 19 -6.36 11.54 19.59
CA VAL A 19 -6.78 10.45 20.48
C VAL A 19 -7.08 11.01 21.87
N GLY A 20 -8.32 10.84 22.33
CA GLY A 20 -8.77 11.28 23.63
C GLY A 20 -10.15 11.95 23.59
N SER A 21 -10.82 12.01 24.75
CA SER A 21 -12.13 12.68 24.87
C SER A 21 -11.94 14.19 24.71
N ARG A 22 -12.71 14.81 23.80
CA ARG A 22 -12.76 16.26 23.61
C ARG A 22 -13.04 17.05 24.92
N VAL A 23 -13.66 16.43 25.91
CA VAL A 23 -14.00 17.03 27.19
C VAL A 23 -12.78 17.06 28.15
N GLY A 24 -11.89 16.07 28.08
CA GLY A 24 -10.68 16.03 28.92
C GLY A 24 -9.47 16.78 28.33
N ALA A 25 -9.39 16.94 27.02
CA ALA A 25 -8.26 17.55 26.32
C ALA A 25 -8.13 19.07 26.62
N ARG A 26 -9.24 19.75 26.97
CA ARG A 26 -9.25 21.17 27.33
C ARG A 26 -8.62 21.45 28.70
N MET A 27 -8.49 20.42 29.55
CA MET A 27 -7.87 20.52 30.89
C MET A 27 -6.44 20.00 30.99
N ARG A 28 -6.00 19.15 30.01
CA ARG A 28 -4.61 18.67 29.94
C ARG A 28 -4.05 19.05 28.58
N ARG A 29 -3.00 19.84 28.58
CA ARG A 29 -2.33 20.46 27.42
C ARG A 29 -1.59 19.46 26.48
N GLU A 30 -1.85 18.16 26.56
CA GLU A 30 -1.23 17.14 25.71
C GLU A 30 -2.30 16.48 24.84
N GLU A 31 -2.49 17.00 23.64
CA GLU A 31 -3.20 16.27 22.57
C GLU A 31 -2.30 15.10 22.15
N HIS A 32 -2.68 13.88 22.55
CA HIS A 32 -2.05 12.68 22.03
C HIS A 32 -2.48 12.50 20.57
N LEU A 33 -1.58 12.79 19.65
CA LEU A 33 -1.81 12.61 18.22
C LEU A 33 -1.32 11.22 17.81
N LEU A 34 -2.20 10.41 17.28
CA LEU A 34 -1.86 9.17 16.58
C LEU A 34 -1.35 9.53 15.19
N ARG A 35 -0.04 9.42 14.95
CA ARG A 35 0.57 9.63 13.63
C ARG A 35 0.44 8.35 12.81
N ALA A 36 -0.65 8.25 12.06
CA ALA A 36 -0.91 7.07 11.23
C ALA A 36 -0.03 7.04 9.96
N VAL A 37 0.31 8.21 9.41
CA VAL A 37 1.25 8.40 8.30
C VAL A 37 2.17 9.55 8.70
N ASP A 38 3.49 9.42 8.51
CA ASP A 38 4.46 10.37 9.01
C ASP A 38 5.63 10.56 8.03
N GLY A 39 5.51 11.58 7.17
CA GLY A 39 6.54 11.95 6.19
C GLY A 39 6.77 10.86 5.14
N VAL A 40 5.70 10.37 4.50
CA VAL A 40 5.79 9.30 3.50
C VAL A 40 6.02 9.89 2.12
N ASP A 41 7.07 9.36 1.46
CA ASP A 41 7.32 9.51 0.03
C ASP A 41 6.97 8.21 -0.69
N LEU A 42 6.16 8.30 -1.75
CA LEU A 42 5.74 7.16 -2.56
C LEU A 42 5.46 7.62 -3.99
N GLU A 43 5.91 6.85 -4.97
CA GLU A 43 5.69 7.14 -6.38
C GLU A 43 5.16 5.90 -7.10
N MET A 44 4.17 6.12 -7.98
CA MET A 44 3.59 5.10 -8.86
C MET A 44 3.69 5.55 -10.31
N ARG A 45 4.11 4.64 -11.19
CA ARG A 45 4.17 4.86 -12.63
C ARG A 45 2.87 4.43 -13.29
N GLN A 46 2.58 4.97 -14.45
CA GLN A 46 1.42 4.55 -15.23
C GLN A 46 1.49 3.04 -15.57
N GLY A 47 0.38 2.32 -15.38
CA GLY A 47 0.27 0.87 -15.63
C GLY A 47 0.99 -0.02 -14.62
N GLU A 48 1.65 0.58 -13.60
CA GLU A 48 2.34 -0.16 -12.55
C GLU A 48 1.36 -0.76 -11.54
N ALA A 49 1.65 -1.98 -11.07
CA ALA A 49 1.05 -2.54 -9.87
C ALA A 49 2.04 -2.41 -8.69
N LEU A 50 1.72 -1.52 -7.76
CA LEU A 50 2.50 -1.31 -6.53
C LEU A 50 1.78 -1.95 -5.35
N ALA A 51 2.48 -2.81 -4.59
CA ALA A 51 1.96 -3.30 -3.32
C ALA A 51 2.35 -2.37 -2.17
N LEU A 52 1.44 -2.17 -1.23
CA LEU A 52 1.70 -1.56 0.07
C LEU A 52 1.46 -2.61 1.16
N VAL A 53 2.53 -3.08 1.79
CA VAL A 53 2.49 -4.19 2.76
C VAL A 53 3.00 -3.76 4.13
N GLY A 54 2.66 -4.53 5.17
CA GLY A 54 3.07 -4.29 6.55
C GLY A 54 2.04 -4.82 7.54
N GLU A 55 2.36 -4.83 8.83
CA GLU A 55 1.47 -5.28 9.90
C GLU A 55 0.18 -4.44 9.98
N SER A 56 -0.87 -4.99 10.63
CA SER A 56 -2.08 -4.24 10.93
C SER A 56 -1.75 -3.00 11.76
N GLY A 57 -2.41 -1.87 11.46
CA GLY A 57 -2.13 -0.59 12.14
C GLY A 57 -0.86 0.14 11.69
N SER A 58 -0.12 -0.35 10.67
CA SER A 58 1.07 0.36 10.16
C SER A 58 0.78 1.65 9.39
N GLY A 59 -0.50 1.94 9.05
CA GLY A 59 -0.92 3.17 8.35
C GLY A 59 -1.29 3.00 6.89
N LYS A 60 -1.26 1.78 6.32
CA LYS A 60 -1.50 1.49 4.90
C LYS A 60 -2.81 2.04 4.36
N SER A 61 -3.94 1.67 5.00
CA SER A 61 -5.27 2.12 4.58
C SER A 61 -5.42 3.64 4.71
N THR A 62 -4.79 4.24 5.72
CA THR A 62 -4.79 5.72 5.89
C THR A 62 -4.05 6.40 4.75
N LEU A 63 -2.87 5.90 4.36
CA LEU A 63 -2.11 6.42 3.22
C LEU A 63 -2.91 6.26 1.91
N ALA A 64 -3.50 5.07 1.70
CA ALA A 64 -4.33 4.80 0.52
C ALA A 64 -5.55 5.74 0.43
N GLN A 65 -6.25 5.97 1.54
CA GLN A 65 -7.35 6.92 1.62
C GLN A 65 -6.90 8.36 1.34
N ALA A 66 -5.71 8.74 1.82
CA ALA A 66 -5.13 10.05 1.52
C ALA A 66 -4.83 10.19 0.02
N LEU A 67 -4.22 9.19 -0.60
CA LEU A 67 -3.98 9.14 -2.05
C LEU A 67 -5.28 9.23 -2.85
N ALA A 68 -6.33 8.51 -2.45
CA ALA A 68 -7.65 8.57 -3.06
C ALA A 68 -8.42 9.89 -2.77
N GLY A 69 -7.92 10.74 -1.85
CA GLY A 69 -8.57 12.00 -1.46
C GLY A 69 -9.79 11.82 -0.55
N LEU A 70 -9.86 10.69 0.15
CA LEU A 70 -10.88 10.37 1.16
C LEU A 70 -10.45 10.82 2.55
N GLN A 71 -9.13 10.86 2.81
CA GLN A 71 -8.52 11.37 4.02
C GLN A 71 -7.72 12.64 3.70
N ARG A 72 -7.85 13.68 4.52
CA ARG A 72 -7.02 14.89 4.39
C ARG A 72 -5.63 14.62 4.95
N THR A 73 -4.63 15.21 4.30
CA THR A 73 -3.25 15.25 4.78
C THR A 73 -3.04 16.46 5.70
N ASP A 74 -2.26 16.28 6.77
CA ASP A 74 -1.86 17.37 7.66
C ASP A 74 -0.66 18.13 7.07
N ARG A 75 0.26 17.39 6.39
CA ARG A 75 1.46 17.91 5.75
C ARG A 75 1.74 17.14 4.46
N GLY A 76 2.63 17.71 3.67
CA GLY A 76 3.05 17.13 2.40
C GLY A 76 2.05 17.39 1.27
N GLU A 77 2.37 16.87 0.10
CA GLU A 77 1.57 17.04 -1.10
C GLU A 77 1.36 15.72 -1.83
N ILE A 78 0.23 15.61 -2.51
CA ILE A 78 -0.07 14.51 -3.42
C ILE A 78 -0.14 15.10 -4.82
N ARG A 79 0.61 14.52 -5.76
CA ARG A 79 0.62 14.92 -7.16
C ARG A 79 0.00 13.82 -8.02
N PHE A 80 -0.71 14.23 -9.03
CA PHE A 80 -1.27 13.36 -10.05
C PHE A 80 -0.99 13.97 -11.42
N ASP A 81 -0.33 13.21 -12.28
CA ASP A 81 0.05 13.66 -13.63
C ASP A 81 0.82 15.00 -13.56
N GLY A 82 1.86 15.06 -12.70
CA GLY A 82 2.69 16.24 -12.44
C GLY A 82 2.02 17.37 -11.64
N ARG A 83 0.69 17.37 -11.50
CA ARG A 83 -0.09 18.43 -10.85
C ARG A 83 -0.36 18.14 -9.38
N VAL A 84 -0.10 19.09 -8.50
CA VAL A 84 -0.49 19.01 -7.09
C VAL A 84 -2.01 18.95 -6.97
N LEU A 85 -2.50 17.94 -6.27
CA LEU A 85 -3.92 17.77 -6.01
C LEU A 85 -4.32 18.57 -4.75
N PRO A 86 -5.39 19.39 -4.80
CA PRO A 86 -5.86 20.12 -3.63
C PRO A 86 -6.45 19.18 -2.58
N ALA A 87 -6.43 19.61 -1.31
CA ALA A 87 -7.05 18.85 -0.21
C ALA A 87 -8.55 18.58 -0.45
N SER A 88 -9.26 19.53 -1.09
CA SER A 88 -10.63 19.32 -1.57
C SER A 88 -10.59 18.95 -3.05
N ARG A 89 -10.67 17.65 -3.34
CA ARG A 89 -10.62 17.12 -4.70
C ARG A 89 -11.84 17.53 -5.51
N SER A 90 -11.61 17.96 -6.75
CA SER A 90 -12.68 18.16 -7.73
C SER A 90 -13.36 16.83 -8.10
N ARG A 91 -14.54 16.90 -8.74
CA ARG A 91 -15.19 15.69 -9.28
C ARG A 91 -14.31 14.98 -10.32
N ALA A 92 -13.58 15.74 -11.13
CA ALA A 92 -12.67 15.21 -12.13
C ALA A 92 -11.51 14.44 -11.46
N ASP A 93 -10.89 15.00 -10.41
CA ASP A 93 -9.82 14.33 -9.66
C ASP A 93 -10.30 13.04 -9.01
N ARG A 94 -11.51 13.06 -8.40
CA ARG A 94 -12.10 11.88 -7.77
C ARG A 94 -12.42 10.76 -8.77
N ARG A 95 -12.73 11.08 -10.02
CA ARG A 95 -12.94 10.06 -11.07
C ARG A 95 -11.68 9.30 -11.36
N ARG A 96 -10.54 9.99 -11.43
CA ARG A 96 -9.27 9.43 -11.88
C ARG A 96 -8.64 8.46 -10.88
N ILE A 97 -8.96 8.58 -9.58
CA ILE A 97 -8.45 7.70 -8.52
C ILE A 97 -9.64 7.11 -7.79
N GLN A 98 -9.87 5.82 -7.95
CA GLN A 98 -10.98 5.11 -7.33
C GLN A 98 -10.46 4.09 -6.31
N MET A 99 -11.30 3.77 -5.31
CA MET A 99 -10.94 2.85 -4.24
C MET A 99 -11.96 1.72 -4.13
N VAL A 100 -11.44 0.50 -4.02
CA VAL A 100 -12.16 -0.70 -3.61
C VAL A 100 -11.80 -0.96 -2.14
N PHE A 101 -12.80 -0.96 -1.27
CA PHE A 101 -12.63 -1.11 0.17
C PHE A 101 -12.55 -2.56 0.60
N GLN A 102 -11.95 -2.80 1.76
CA GLN A 102 -11.81 -4.10 2.39
C GLN A 102 -13.15 -4.81 2.62
N ASP A 103 -14.16 -4.06 3.07
CA ASP A 103 -15.53 -4.59 3.27
C ASP A 103 -16.46 -4.10 2.14
N PRO A 104 -16.85 -5.00 1.21
CA PRO A 104 -17.78 -4.64 0.15
C PRO A 104 -19.18 -4.32 0.67
N TYR A 105 -19.59 -4.80 1.85
CA TYR A 105 -20.90 -4.46 2.45
C TYR A 105 -21.00 -2.98 2.78
N SER A 106 -19.97 -2.41 3.36
CA SER A 106 -19.96 -0.99 3.74
C SER A 106 -19.90 -0.06 2.53
N SER A 107 -19.43 -0.57 1.38
CA SER A 107 -19.25 0.21 0.16
C SER A 107 -20.48 0.25 -0.76
N LEU A 108 -21.40 -0.71 -0.63
CA LEU A 108 -22.60 -0.84 -1.48
C LEU A 108 -23.85 -0.42 -0.74
N ASN A 109 -24.72 0.41 -1.35
CA ASN A 109 -25.99 0.78 -0.74
C ASN A 109 -26.95 -0.42 -0.77
N PRO A 110 -27.34 -1.00 0.41
CA PRO A 110 -28.16 -2.21 0.45
C PRO A 110 -29.61 -1.99 -0.02
N ARG A 111 -30.03 -0.73 -0.16
CA ARG A 111 -31.39 -0.35 -0.58
C ARG A 111 -31.51 -0.09 -2.08
N MET A 112 -30.42 -0.17 -2.82
CA MET A 112 -30.40 0.05 -4.27
C MET A 112 -30.02 -1.24 -4.99
N THR A 113 -30.58 -1.45 -6.18
CA THR A 113 -30.11 -2.50 -7.09
C THR A 113 -28.74 -2.13 -7.65
N VAL A 114 -27.98 -3.13 -8.10
CA VAL A 114 -26.66 -2.92 -8.73
C VAL A 114 -26.78 -1.97 -9.92
N GLY A 115 -27.77 -2.18 -10.81
CA GLY A 115 -28.03 -1.29 -11.93
C GLY A 115 -28.45 0.13 -11.51
N GLY A 116 -29.15 0.26 -10.39
CA GLY A 116 -29.49 1.56 -9.80
C GLY A 116 -28.25 2.34 -9.39
N MET A 117 -27.32 1.69 -8.66
CA MET A 117 -26.06 2.30 -8.22
C MET A 117 -25.16 2.70 -9.42
N LEU A 118 -24.99 1.82 -10.39
CA LEU A 118 -24.19 2.11 -11.59
C LEU A 118 -24.80 3.27 -12.40
N ARG A 119 -26.12 3.26 -12.59
CA ARG A 119 -26.85 4.32 -13.30
C ARG A 119 -26.68 5.67 -12.63
N GLU A 120 -26.77 5.74 -11.31
CA GLU A 120 -26.57 6.96 -10.56
C GLU A 120 -25.15 7.52 -10.78
N LEU A 121 -24.11 6.70 -10.61
CA LEU A 121 -22.71 7.10 -10.83
C LEU A 121 -22.48 7.59 -12.25
N LEU A 122 -22.92 6.83 -13.26
CA LEU A 122 -22.71 7.15 -14.66
C LEU A 122 -23.39 8.47 -15.05
N ARG A 123 -24.60 8.75 -14.50
CA ARG A 123 -25.33 10.00 -14.74
C ARG A 123 -24.71 11.19 -14.02
N VAL A 124 -24.42 11.06 -12.72
CA VAL A 124 -23.84 12.14 -11.91
C VAL A 124 -22.47 12.59 -12.45
N HIS A 125 -21.68 11.65 -12.95
CA HIS A 125 -20.34 11.93 -13.48
C HIS A 125 -20.31 12.12 -15.00
N HIS A 126 -21.45 12.01 -15.69
CA HIS A 126 -21.54 12.14 -17.15
C HIS A 126 -20.50 11.27 -17.90
N VAL A 127 -20.34 10.00 -17.46
CA VAL A 127 -19.30 9.10 -18.01
C VAL A 127 -19.63 8.69 -19.43
N VAL A 128 -20.92 8.44 -19.69
CA VAL A 128 -21.47 8.07 -20.99
C VAL A 128 -22.76 8.84 -21.26
N PRO A 129 -23.18 9.01 -22.55
CA PRO A 129 -24.48 9.59 -22.89
C PRO A 129 -25.64 8.79 -22.26
N ALA A 130 -26.76 9.47 -21.98
CA ALA A 130 -27.90 8.90 -21.24
C ALA A 130 -28.46 7.61 -21.89
N ASN A 131 -28.46 7.52 -23.21
CA ASN A 131 -28.91 6.35 -23.98
C ASN A 131 -27.94 5.15 -23.89
N ARG A 132 -26.69 5.36 -23.49
CA ARG A 132 -25.67 4.30 -23.31
C ARG A 132 -25.56 3.77 -21.88
N VAL A 133 -26.21 4.39 -20.91
CA VAL A 133 -26.07 4.06 -19.49
C VAL A 133 -26.44 2.59 -19.20
N ALA A 134 -27.54 2.10 -19.78
CA ALA A 134 -27.98 0.71 -19.55
C ALA A 134 -26.98 -0.29 -20.14
N THR A 135 -26.62 -0.11 -21.41
CA THR A 135 -25.66 -0.97 -22.12
C THR A 135 -24.31 -0.97 -21.44
N PHE A 136 -23.79 0.21 -21.06
CA PHE A 136 -22.49 0.32 -20.38
C PHE A 136 -22.52 -0.31 -18.97
N SER A 137 -23.66 -0.26 -18.26
CA SER A 137 -23.80 -0.97 -16.99
C SER A 137 -23.72 -2.48 -17.16
N ALA A 138 -24.30 -3.05 -18.25
CA ALA A 138 -24.18 -4.46 -18.57
C ALA A 138 -22.73 -4.84 -18.97
N GLU A 139 -22.08 -4.01 -19.78
CA GLU A 139 -20.66 -4.16 -20.15
C GLU A 139 -19.75 -4.21 -18.91
N LEU A 140 -19.99 -3.32 -17.92
CA LEU A 140 -19.24 -3.31 -16.65
C LEU A 140 -19.44 -4.59 -15.83
N LEU A 141 -20.66 -5.15 -15.78
CA LEU A 141 -20.89 -6.43 -15.10
C LEU A 141 -20.22 -7.59 -15.81
N ALA A 142 -20.32 -7.63 -17.15
CA ALA A 142 -19.63 -8.64 -17.95
C ALA A 142 -18.11 -8.62 -17.73
N LEU A 143 -17.50 -7.41 -17.64
CA LEU A 143 -16.08 -7.21 -17.39
C LEU A 143 -15.61 -7.83 -16.08
N VAL A 144 -16.49 -7.86 -15.04
CA VAL A 144 -16.19 -8.50 -13.77
C VAL A 144 -16.74 -9.93 -13.65
N GLY A 145 -17.21 -10.51 -14.76
CA GLY A 145 -17.74 -11.87 -14.82
C GLY A 145 -19.08 -12.05 -14.11
N LEU A 146 -19.94 -11.03 -14.17
CA LEU A 146 -21.34 -11.06 -13.72
C LEU A 146 -22.26 -10.93 -14.92
N SER A 147 -23.53 -11.37 -14.78
CA SER A 147 -24.51 -11.33 -15.84
C SER A 147 -25.28 -10.00 -15.89
N GLU A 148 -25.87 -9.66 -17.05
CA GLU A 148 -26.77 -8.51 -17.17
C GLU A 148 -28.00 -8.63 -16.25
N ALA A 149 -28.50 -9.84 -15.99
CA ALA A 149 -29.61 -10.09 -15.08
C ALA A 149 -29.32 -9.60 -13.66
N ASP A 150 -28.03 -9.60 -13.26
CA ASP A 150 -27.57 -9.15 -11.93
C ASP A 150 -27.78 -7.64 -11.72
N LEU A 151 -28.02 -6.85 -12.77
CA LEU A 151 -28.36 -5.42 -12.67
C LEU A 151 -29.65 -5.18 -11.85
N SER A 152 -30.59 -6.13 -11.87
CA SER A 152 -31.84 -6.04 -11.12
C SER A 152 -31.72 -6.48 -9.66
N SER A 153 -30.60 -7.11 -9.30
CA SER A 153 -30.38 -7.69 -7.97
C SER A 153 -29.89 -6.66 -6.96
N TYR A 154 -30.20 -6.90 -5.69
CA TYR A 154 -29.72 -6.12 -4.55
C TYR A 154 -28.43 -6.73 -3.98
N PRO A 155 -27.54 -5.94 -3.34
CA PRO A 155 -26.28 -6.44 -2.76
C PRO A 155 -26.43 -7.65 -1.83
N ARG A 156 -27.52 -7.76 -1.08
CA ARG A 156 -27.82 -8.88 -0.17
C ARG A 156 -28.00 -10.23 -0.88
N GLN A 157 -28.32 -10.23 -2.16
CA GLN A 157 -28.58 -11.43 -2.96
C GLN A 157 -27.30 -12.09 -3.50
N PHE A 158 -26.17 -11.40 -3.39
CA PHE A 158 -24.87 -11.85 -3.88
C PHE A 158 -24.05 -12.56 -2.80
N SER A 159 -23.21 -13.50 -3.21
CA SER A 159 -22.12 -14.04 -2.37
C SER A 159 -21.07 -12.96 -2.05
N GLY A 160 -20.16 -13.24 -1.11
CA GLY A 160 -19.06 -12.33 -0.78
C GLY A 160 -18.21 -11.96 -2.01
N GLY A 161 -17.81 -12.95 -2.79
CA GLY A 161 -17.03 -12.75 -4.01
C GLY A 161 -17.78 -12.00 -5.12
N GLN A 162 -19.08 -12.26 -5.28
CA GLN A 162 -19.91 -11.51 -6.21
C GLN A 162 -20.06 -10.05 -5.79
N ARG A 163 -20.25 -9.76 -4.49
CA ARG A 163 -20.26 -8.38 -3.97
C ARG A 163 -18.95 -7.66 -4.23
N GLN A 164 -17.83 -8.35 -4.05
CA GLN A 164 -16.51 -7.78 -4.36
C GLN A 164 -16.39 -7.43 -5.85
N ARG A 165 -16.89 -8.28 -6.74
CA ARG A 165 -16.94 -8.00 -8.19
C ARG A 165 -17.81 -6.79 -8.50
N VAL A 166 -18.97 -6.64 -7.85
CA VAL A 166 -19.83 -5.45 -7.97
C VAL A 166 -19.10 -4.20 -7.47
N ALA A 167 -18.36 -4.26 -6.36
CA ALA A 167 -17.57 -3.14 -5.86
C ALA A 167 -16.46 -2.73 -6.84
N ILE A 168 -15.79 -3.71 -7.47
CA ILE A 168 -14.81 -3.47 -8.54
C ILE A 168 -15.49 -2.83 -9.77
N ALA A 169 -16.61 -3.37 -10.24
CA ALA A 169 -17.37 -2.80 -11.37
C ALA A 169 -17.78 -1.35 -11.10
N ARG A 170 -18.22 -1.05 -9.86
CA ARG A 170 -18.57 0.29 -9.43
C ARG A 170 -17.37 1.25 -9.51
N ALA A 171 -16.19 0.82 -9.06
CA ALA A 171 -14.98 1.62 -9.14
C ALA A 171 -14.58 1.88 -10.61
N LEU A 172 -14.66 0.85 -11.45
CA LEU A 172 -14.35 0.93 -12.88
C LEU A 172 -15.37 1.77 -13.69
N ALA A 173 -16.61 1.91 -13.19
CA ALA A 173 -17.66 2.70 -13.85
C ALA A 173 -17.23 4.15 -14.15
N LEU A 174 -16.30 4.69 -13.37
CA LEU A 174 -15.76 6.04 -13.55
C LEU A 174 -14.55 6.11 -14.47
N ARG A 175 -14.09 4.97 -15.02
CA ARG A 175 -12.90 4.85 -15.86
C ARG A 175 -11.67 5.49 -15.20
N PRO A 176 -11.24 4.99 -14.03
CA PRO A 176 -10.12 5.56 -13.31
C PRO A 176 -8.78 5.27 -14.00
N ASP A 177 -7.80 6.13 -13.78
CA ASP A 177 -6.40 5.87 -14.14
C ASP A 177 -5.69 5.06 -13.05
N VAL A 178 -6.11 5.25 -11.78
CA VAL A 178 -5.56 4.54 -10.62
C VAL A 178 -6.68 3.85 -9.86
N LEU A 179 -6.51 2.57 -9.61
CA LEU A 179 -7.35 1.76 -8.74
C LEU A 179 -6.60 1.44 -7.45
N VAL A 180 -7.13 1.87 -6.33
CA VAL A 180 -6.63 1.52 -4.99
C VAL A 180 -7.46 0.36 -4.46
N ALA A 181 -6.86 -0.79 -4.25
CA ALA A 181 -7.52 -1.98 -3.71
C ALA A 181 -7.04 -2.23 -2.27
N ASP A 182 -7.88 -1.88 -1.29
CA ASP A 182 -7.55 -2.04 0.14
C ASP A 182 -8.03 -3.41 0.61
N GLU A 183 -7.11 -4.34 0.79
CA GLU A 183 -7.34 -5.73 1.19
C GLU A 183 -8.52 -6.40 0.46
N PRO A 184 -8.55 -6.39 -0.88
CA PRO A 184 -9.74 -6.72 -1.66
C PRO A 184 -10.22 -8.18 -1.53
N VAL A 185 -9.46 -9.02 -0.84
CA VAL A 185 -9.74 -10.47 -0.71
C VAL A 185 -9.72 -10.96 0.74
N SER A 186 -9.45 -10.12 1.74
CA SER A 186 -9.23 -10.53 3.14
C SER A 186 -10.44 -11.22 3.78
N ALA A 187 -11.66 -10.87 3.36
CA ALA A 187 -12.91 -11.42 3.89
C ALA A 187 -13.49 -12.57 3.04
N LEU A 188 -12.72 -13.12 2.09
CA LEU A 188 -13.19 -14.12 1.14
C LEU A 188 -12.49 -15.47 1.33
N ASP A 189 -13.17 -16.55 0.95
CA ASP A 189 -12.60 -17.90 0.91
C ASP A 189 -11.44 -17.99 -0.07
N VAL A 190 -10.44 -18.85 0.20
CA VAL A 190 -9.20 -18.97 -0.58
C VAL A 190 -9.43 -19.18 -2.08
N SER A 191 -10.42 -20.00 -2.46
CA SER A 191 -10.76 -20.25 -3.87
C SER A 191 -11.31 -18.99 -4.57
N VAL A 192 -12.09 -18.19 -3.84
CA VAL A 192 -12.67 -16.94 -4.34
C VAL A 192 -11.59 -15.86 -4.41
N GLN A 193 -10.64 -15.85 -3.45
CA GLN A 193 -9.50 -14.90 -3.48
C GLN A 193 -8.75 -14.98 -4.81
N ALA A 194 -8.34 -16.20 -5.23
CA ALA A 194 -7.62 -16.38 -6.49
C ALA A 194 -8.39 -15.81 -7.69
N THR A 195 -9.71 -16.00 -7.71
CA THR A 195 -10.56 -15.50 -8.79
C THR A 195 -10.61 -13.97 -8.84
N ILE A 196 -10.69 -13.29 -7.70
CA ILE A 196 -10.67 -11.81 -7.63
C ILE A 196 -9.28 -11.26 -8.00
N LEU A 197 -8.20 -11.93 -7.61
CA LEU A 197 -6.85 -11.50 -7.95
C LEU A 197 -6.56 -11.62 -9.45
N ASN A 198 -6.97 -12.74 -10.06
CA ASN A 198 -6.88 -12.91 -11.51
C ASN A 198 -7.73 -11.87 -12.25
N LEU A 199 -8.92 -11.56 -11.74
CA LEU A 199 -9.74 -10.48 -12.28
C LEU A 199 -9.01 -9.13 -12.24
N LEU A 200 -8.39 -8.76 -11.10
CA LEU A 200 -7.63 -7.50 -10.98
C LEU A 200 -6.42 -7.47 -11.93
N SER A 201 -5.72 -8.61 -12.10
CA SER A 201 -4.61 -8.73 -13.06
C SER A 201 -5.09 -8.50 -14.49
N ASN A 202 -6.14 -9.20 -14.92
CA ASN A 202 -6.70 -9.05 -16.27
C ASN A 202 -7.16 -7.63 -16.54
N LEU A 203 -7.87 -7.02 -15.57
CA LEU A 203 -8.35 -5.64 -15.67
C LEU A 203 -7.19 -4.64 -15.80
N ARG A 204 -6.10 -4.85 -15.06
CA ARG A 204 -4.89 -4.04 -15.19
C ARG A 204 -4.34 -4.11 -16.61
N ASP A 205 -4.17 -5.32 -17.11
CA ASP A 205 -3.55 -5.55 -18.43
C ASP A 205 -4.46 -5.08 -19.59
N GLU A 206 -5.77 -5.34 -19.50
CA GLU A 206 -6.73 -4.96 -20.54
C GLU A 206 -7.03 -3.45 -20.58
N LEU A 207 -7.08 -2.79 -19.42
CA LEU A 207 -7.46 -1.38 -19.31
C LEU A 207 -6.27 -0.44 -19.11
N GLY A 208 -5.04 -0.96 -18.97
CA GLY A 208 -3.85 -0.17 -18.66
C GLY A 208 -3.91 0.52 -17.30
N LEU A 209 -4.61 -0.09 -16.33
CA LEU A 209 -4.81 0.49 -15.00
C LEU A 209 -3.52 0.51 -14.17
N THR A 210 -3.31 1.62 -13.47
CA THR A 210 -2.33 1.67 -12.39
C THR A 210 -2.98 1.15 -11.11
N LEU A 211 -2.36 0.15 -10.45
CA LEU A 211 -2.94 -0.53 -9.30
C LEU A 211 -2.12 -0.28 -8.02
N LEU A 212 -2.74 0.27 -6.97
CA LEU A 212 -2.21 0.22 -5.61
C LEU A 212 -2.91 -0.89 -4.85
N LEU A 213 -2.20 -1.97 -4.55
CA LEU A 213 -2.71 -3.10 -3.79
C LEU A 213 -2.23 -3.04 -2.33
N ILE A 214 -3.16 -2.91 -1.39
CA ILE A 214 -2.86 -3.12 0.02
C ILE A 214 -3.15 -4.58 0.35
N SER A 215 -2.16 -5.26 0.90
CA SER A 215 -2.31 -6.66 1.29
C SER A 215 -1.37 -7.01 2.44
N HIS A 216 -1.81 -7.89 3.32
CA HIS A 216 -0.96 -8.58 4.28
C HIS A 216 -0.51 -9.96 3.75
N ASN A 217 -1.09 -10.43 2.64
CA ASN A 217 -0.72 -11.69 1.99
C ASN A 217 0.37 -11.46 0.94
N LEU A 218 1.62 -11.75 1.33
CA LEU A 218 2.78 -11.54 0.47
C LEU A 218 2.83 -12.50 -0.75
N ALA A 219 2.17 -13.67 -0.69
CA ALA A 219 2.07 -14.56 -1.85
C ALA A 219 1.27 -13.91 -2.98
N VAL A 220 0.18 -13.22 -2.64
CA VAL A 220 -0.63 -12.42 -3.58
C VAL A 220 0.21 -11.31 -4.20
N VAL A 221 0.95 -10.59 -3.35
CA VAL A 221 1.82 -9.48 -3.77
C VAL A 221 2.87 -9.95 -4.78
N ARG A 222 3.51 -11.10 -4.53
CA ARG A 222 4.52 -11.66 -5.42
C ARG A 222 3.98 -11.96 -6.82
N HIS A 223 2.73 -12.35 -6.91
CA HIS A 223 2.11 -12.74 -8.18
C HIS A 223 1.57 -11.55 -8.98
N LEU A 224 1.08 -10.51 -8.30
CA LEU A 224 0.31 -9.43 -8.94
C LEU A 224 1.09 -8.12 -9.11
N CYS A 225 2.09 -7.86 -8.26
CA CYS A 225 2.70 -6.53 -8.17
C CYS A 225 4.12 -6.48 -8.74
N ASP A 226 4.43 -5.37 -9.40
CA ASP A 226 5.74 -5.11 -10.00
C ASP A 226 6.75 -4.62 -8.95
N ARG A 227 6.28 -3.81 -7.99
CA ARG A 227 7.06 -3.26 -6.87
C ARG A 227 6.31 -3.39 -5.56
N VAL A 228 7.07 -3.39 -4.47
CA VAL A 228 6.55 -3.47 -3.10
C VAL A 228 7.10 -2.32 -2.28
N ALA A 229 6.21 -1.62 -1.59
CA ALA A 229 6.52 -0.67 -0.53
C ALA A 229 6.13 -1.29 0.82
N VAL A 230 7.09 -1.41 1.72
CA VAL A 230 6.90 -1.97 3.07
C VAL A 230 6.72 -0.84 4.06
N MET A 231 5.61 -0.86 4.80
CA MET A 231 5.25 0.20 5.75
C MET A 231 5.28 -0.29 7.20
N TYR A 232 5.94 0.46 8.07
CA TYR A 232 6.03 0.19 9.50
C TYR A 232 5.83 1.46 10.32
N LEU A 233 4.90 1.46 11.28
CA LEU A 233 4.58 2.59 12.17
C LEU A 233 4.51 3.95 11.44
N GLY A 234 3.73 4.00 10.36
CA GLY A 234 3.48 5.24 9.62
C GLY A 234 4.55 5.64 8.61
N ARG A 235 5.62 4.87 8.41
CA ARG A 235 6.70 5.16 7.45
C ARG A 235 6.93 4.03 6.46
N ILE A 236 7.38 4.37 5.27
CA ILE A 236 7.93 3.40 4.33
C ILE A 236 9.36 3.07 4.77
N VAL A 237 9.61 1.78 5.02
CA VAL A 237 10.91 1.29 5.47
C VAL A 237 11.70 0.58 4.38
N GLU A 238 11.04 0.10 3.34
CA GLU A 238 11.69 -0.49 2.18
C GLU A 238 10.82 -0.36 0.93
N VAL A 239 11.43 -0.06 -0.23
CA VAL A 239 10.77 -0.07 -1.55
C VAL A 239 11.71 -0.71 -2.56
N ALA A 240 11.23 -1.72 -3.28
CA ALA A 240 12.01 -2.36 -4.34
C ALA A 240 11.10 -3.09 -5.35
N PRO A 241 11.64 -3.52 -6.50
CA PRO A 241 11.02 -4.54 -7.34
C PRO A 241 10.63 -5.76 -6.52
N THR A 242 9.49 -6.35 -6.85
CA THR A 242 8.93 -7.50 -6.11
C THR A 242 9.96 -8.62 -5.94
N GLU A 243 10.65 -9.03 -7.01
CA GLU A 243 11.66 -10.09 -6.95
C GLU A 243 12.81 -9.76 -5.99
N GLN A 244 13.20 -8.49 -5.87
CA GLN A 244 14.26 -8.08 -4.94
C GLN A 244 13.80 -8.09 -3.48
N ILE A 245 12.56 -7.71 -3.21
CA ILE A 245 11.97 -7.83 -1.86
C ILE A 245 11.99 -9.29 -1.42
N PHE A 246 11.62 -10.23 -2.29
CA PHE A 246 11.55 -11.65 -1.94
C PHE A 246 12.91 -12.36 -1.92
N SER A 247 13.86 -11.96 -2.76
CA SER A 247 15.19 -12.60 -2.86
C SER A 247 16.24 -11.99 -1.96
N THR A 248 16.26 -10.66 -1.84
CA THR A 248 17.31 -9.91 -1.15
C THR A 248 16.75 -8.73 -0.34
N PRO A 249 15.81 -8.99 0.61
CA PRO A 249 15.27 -7.94 1.47
C PRO A 249 16.38 -7.27 2.26
N ARG A 250 16.35 -5.94 2.34
CA ARG A 250 17.39 -5.13 2.98
C ARG A 250 17.03 -4.71 4.39
N HIS A 251 15.77 -4.41 4.64
CA HIS A 251 15.33 -4.02 5.98
C HIS A 251 15.04 -5.26 6.86
N PRO A 252 15.50 -5.30 8.12
CA PRO A 252 15.26 -6.43 9.02
C PRO A 252 13.77 -6.75 9.25
N TYR A 253 12.92 -5.75 9.25
CA TYR A 253 11.45 -5.92 9.32
C TYR A 253 10.91 -6.70 8.11
N THR A 254 11.35 -6.36 6.90
CA THR A 254 10.94 -7.07 5.68
C THR A 254 11.37 -8.54 5.72
N ARG A 255 12.58 -8.81 6.19
CA ARG A 255 13.08 -10.19 6.40
C ARG A 255 12.18 -10.98 7.34
N GLY A 256 11.79 -10.36 8.46
CA GLY A 256 10.90 -10.99 9.43
C GLY A 256 9.48 -11.21 8.88
N LEU A 257 8.93 -10.27 8.10
CA LEU A 257 7.64 -10.47 7.42
C LEU A 257 7.67 -11.64 6.44
N LEU A 258 8.76 -11.77 5.67
CA LEU A 258 8.93 -12.87 4.71
C LEU A 258 9.15 -14.22 5.41
N ALA A 259 9.84 -14.23 6.55
CA ALA A 259 10.05 -15.43 7.36
C ALA A 259 8.74 -15.98 7.96
N ALA A 260 7.74 -15.12 8.16
CA ALA A 260 6.43 -15.53 8.68
C ALA A 260 5.52 -16.19 7.62
N ILE A 261 5.93 -16.22 6.33
CA ILE A 261 5.15 -16.90 5.27
C ILE A 261 5.33 -18.40 5.39
N PRO A 262 4.26 -19.21 5.57
CA PRO A 262 4.34 -20.64 5.56
C PRO A 262 4.88 -21.16 4.22
N ARG A 263 5.97 -21.93 4.23
CA ARG A 263 6.53 -22.56 3.02
C ARG A 263 5.96 -23.97 2.89
N MET A 264 5.38 -24.28 1.74
CA MET A 264 4.82 -25.61 1.43
C MET A 264 5.88 -26.60 0.89
N THR A 265 7.18 -26.32 1.01
CA THR A 265 8.24 -27.20 0.52
C THR A 265 8.98 -27.85 1.68
N GLU A 266 8.81 -29.17 1.83
CA GLU A 266 9.70 -30.03 2.61
C GLU A 266 11.09 -30.00 1.96
N GLY A 267 12.12 -29.59 2.72
CA GLY A 267 13.51 -29.68 2.30
C GLY A 267 14.24 -28.40 1.92
N ALA A 268 13.66 -27.22 2.08
CA ALA A 268 14.39 -25.97 1.87
C ALA A 268 15.30 -25.65 3.06
N VAL A 269 16.60 -25.55 2.79
CA VAL A 269 17.66 -25.10 3.70
C VAL A 269 17.20 -23.86 4.48
N ASP A 270 17.46 -23.92 5.77
CA ASP A 270 17.23 -22.96 6.83
C ASP A 270 17.53 -21.51 6.43
N SER A 271 16.59 -20.85 5.79
CA SER A 271 16.60 -19.39 5.55
C SER A 271 15.65 -18.68 6.51
N SER A 272 15.42 -19.30 7.67
CA SER A 272 14.71 -18.72 8.79
C SER A 272 15.58 -17.61 9.39
N GLY A 273 15.46 -16.41 8.82
CA GLY A 273 15.80 -15.23 9.60
C GLY A 273 15.00 -15.24 10.90
N PRO A 274 15.50 -14.66 11.99
CA PRO A 274 14.78 -14.64 13.26
C PRO A 274 13.38 -14.05 13.04
N ALA A 275 12.35 -14.77 13.47
CA ALA A 275 10.98 -14.26 13.48
C ALA A 275 10.95 -12.91 14.22
N ILE A 276 10.11 -12.00 13.76
CA ILE A 276 9.96 -10.69 14.42
C ILE A 276 9.46 -10.95 15.85
N ALA A 277 10.29 -10.63 16.84
CA ALA A 277 9.95 -10.83 18.25
C ALA A 277 9.07 -9.68 18.78
N GLY A 278 8.10 -10.02 19.62
CA GLY A 278 7.27 -9.08 20.36
C GLY A 278 6.24 -8.33 19.51
N ASP A 279 5.36 -7.60 20.20
CA ASP A 279 4.32 -6.77 19.58
C ASP A 279 4.88 -5.45 19.05
N PRO A 280 4.25 -4.86 18.01
CA PRO A 280 4.62 -3.53 17.55
C PRO A 280 4.44 -2.49 18.66
N PRO A 281 5.37 -1.53 18.79
CA PRO A 281 5.20 -0.41 19.72
C PRO A 281 3.90 0.35 19.47
N SER A 282 3.37 0.94 20.52
CA SER A 282 2.18 1.77 20.39
C SER A 282 2.43 2.93 19.42
N PRO A 283 1.57 3.16 18.44
CA PRO A 283 1.69 4.28 17.52
C PRO A 283 1.50 5.66 18.18
N LEU A 284 1.07 5.67 19.46
CA LEU A 284 1.04 6.86 20.31
C LEU A 284 2.40 7.16 20.99
N ARG A 285 3.29 6.16 21.06
CA ARG A 285 4.61 6.25 21.68
C ARG A 285 5.66 5.70 20.73
N ILE A 286 5.89 6.43 19.66
CA ILE A 286 6.87 6.05 18.63
C ILE A 286 8.26 6.09 19.26
N PRO A 287 9.09 5.02 19.15
CA PRO A 287 10.46 5.01 19.63
C PRO A 287 11.29 6.13 19.00
N ALA A 288 12.19 6.75 19.76
CA ALA A 288 13.18 7.67 19.22
C ALA A 288 14.15 6.92 18.28
N GLY A 289 14.76 7.62 17.32
CA GLY A 289 15.62 6.99 16.31
C GLY A 289 14.86 6.00 15.42
N CYS A 290 15.48 4.86 15.11
CA CYS A 290 14.87 3.84 14.27
C CYS A 290 13.62 3.24 14.92
N ARG A 291 12.47 3.34 14.25
CA ARG A 291 11.17 2.87 14.78
C ARG A 291 11.12 1.36 15.02
N PHE A 292 11.92 0.60 14.27
CA PHE A 292 11.98 -0.87 14.38
C PHE A 292 12.98 -1.35 15.43
N ARG A 293 13.81 -0.47 16.03
CA ARG A 293 14.92 -0.84 16.93
C ARG A 293 14.55 -1.78 18.08
N THR A 294 13.36 -1.63 18.65
CA THR A 294 12.87 -2.43 19.78
C THR A 294 12.58 -3.89 19.43
N ARG A 295 12.44 -4.20 18.13
CA ARG A 295 12.16 -5.54 17.59
C ARG A 295 13.25 -6.01 16.62
N CYS A 296 14.29 -5.19 16.41
CA CYS A 296 15.33 -5.44 15.42
C CYS A 296 16.41 -6.36 15.99
N PRO A 297 16.67 -7.54 15.38
CA PRO A 297 17.70 -8.47 15.88
C PRO A 297 19.12 -7.95 15.68
N ILE A 298 19.32 -6.89 14.88
CA ILE A 298 20.62 -6.27 14.59
C ILE A 298 20.68 -4.81 15.09
N ALA A 299 19.83 -4.45 16.06
CA ALA A 299 19.83 -3.10 16.62
C ALA A 299 21.20 -2.75 17.23
N GLN A 300 21.64 -1.53 17.01
CA GLN A 300 22.91 -0.99 17.54
C GLN A 300 22.64 0.39 18.19
N PRO A 301 23.56 0.92 19.02
CA PRO A 301 23.38 2.20 19.71
C PRO A 301 22.98 3.36 18.78
N ARG A 302 23.49 3.40 17.56
CA ARG A 302 23.11 4.38 16.54
C ARG A 302 21.61 4.39 16.25
N CYS A 303 20.95 3.23 16.30
CA CYS A 303 19.51 3.10 16.07
C CYS A 303 18.66 3.74 17.17
N GLU A 304 19.23 4.08 18.33
CA GLU A 304 18.51 4.74 19.41
C GLU A 304 18.37 6.24 19.21
N THR A 305 19.34 6.85 18.53
CA THR A 305 19.45 8.30 18.40
C THR A 305 19.15 8.79 16.97
N GLU A 306 19.43 7.98 15.95
CA GLU A 306 19.29 8.38 14.56
C GLU A 306 18.14 7.62 13.89
N ASP A 307 17.23 8.38 13.25
CA ASP A 307 16.15 7.81 12.42
C ASP A 307 16.68 7.58 10.98
N PRO A 308 16.75 6.33 10.50
CA PRO A 308 17.30 6.07 9.17
C PRO A 308 16.38 6.61 8.07
N VAL A 309 16.98 7.29 7.10
CA VAL A 309 16.29 7.80 5.92
C VAL A 309 16.15 6.69 4.87
N LEU A 310 15.05 6.68 4.12
CA LEU A 310 14.85 5.77 3.00
C LEU A 310 15.87 6.11 1.89
N ALA A 311 16.86 5.27 1.70
CA ALA A 311 17.97 5.50 0.77
C ALA A 311 18.34 4.22 0.02
N GLY A 312 18.96 4.39 -1.15
CA GLY A 312 19.53 3.30 -1.94
C GLY A 312 20.98 2.96 -1.55
N ALA A 313 21.55 1.98 -2.24
CA ALA A 313 22.96 1.68 -2.08
C ALA A 313 23.82 2.92 -2.38
N PRO A 314 25.01 3.07 -1.76
CA PRO A 314 25.94 4.13 -2.09
C PRO A 314 26.19 4.20 -3.60
N GLY A 315 25.95 5.36 -4.21
CA GLY A 315 26.06 5.57 -5.66
C GLY A 315 24.76 5.34 -6.46
N SER A 316 23.67 4.85 -5.85
CA SER A 316 22.35 4.82 -6.49
C SER A 316 21.65 6.17 -6.33
N VAL A 317 21.06 6.67 -7.42
CA VAL A 317 20.28 7.93 -7.39
C VAL A 317 18.87 7.61 -6.94
N ALA A 318 18.43 8.18 -5.81
CA ALA A 318 17.05 8.07 -5.36
C ALA A 318 16.12 8.80 -6.34
N PRO A 319 14.93 8.24 -6.67
CA PRO A 319 13.94 8.95 -7.46
C PRO A 319 13.54 10.24 -6.74
N GLY A 320 13.64 11.38 -7.45
CA GLY A 320 13.22 12.69 -6.91
C GLY A 320 14.29 13.59 -6.29
N SER A 321 15.54 13.14 -6.07
CA SER A 321 16.65 13.98 -5.66
C SER A 321 17.40 14.53 -6.88
N VAL A 322 17.00 15.69 -7.38
CA VAL A 322 17.81 16.48 -8.31
C VAL A 322 18.86 17.23 -7.49
N ALA A 323 20.06 16.67 -7.38
CA ALA A 323 21.21 17.44 -6.94
C ALA A 323 21.59 18.42 -8.08
N PRO A 324 21.73 19.72 -7.84
CA PRO A 324 22.16 20.65 -8.87
C PRO A 324 23.64 20.36 -9.19
N GLY A 325 23.93 19.79 -10.37
CA GLY A 325 25.28 19.78 -10.90
C GLY A 325 25.89 18.45 -11.38
N ALA A 326 25.15 17.34 -11.47
CA ALA A 326 25.67 16.10 -12.01
C ALA A 326 25.19 15.87 -13.44
N GLY A 327 26.15 15.83 -14.40
CA GLY A 327 25.90 15.62 -15.81
C GLY A 327 25.23 14.29 -16.13
N ALA A 328 24.40 14.31 -17.18
CA ALA A 328 23.63 13.18 -17.68
C ALA A 328 24.52 12.00 -18.11
N GLY A 329 24.58 10.96 -17.28
CA GLY A 329 25.06 9.64 -17.64
C GLY A 329 23.89 8.74 -18.01
N ALA A 330 23.84 8.28 -19.26
CA ALA A 330 22.84 7.37 -19.80
C ALA A 330 22.93 6.00 -19.10
N GLY A 331 21.96 5.70 -18.23
CA GLY A 331 21.75 4.37 -17.67
C GLY A 331 20.26 4.12 -17.58
N GLY A 332 19.74 3.08 -18.28
CA GLY A 332 18.35 2.70 -18.28
C GLY A 332 17.82 2.56 -16.84
N GLY A 333 16.64 3.16 -16.58
CA GLY A 333 16.06 3.31 -15.25
C GLY A 333 15.77 1.99 -14.54
N ALA A 334 16.80 1.33 -14.02
CA ALA A 334 16.64 0.20 -13.12
C ALA A 334 15.85 0.66 -11.90
N ALA A 335 14.81 -0.07 -11.56
CA ALA A 335 14.01 0.21 -10.37
C ALA A 335 14.91 0.13 -9.12
N VAL A 336 15.04 1.25 -8.41
CA VAL A 336 15.97 1.41 -7.29
C VAL A 336 15.44 0.68 -6.07
N HIS A 337 16.32 -0.09 -5.41
CA HIS A 337 16.04 -0.70 -4.11
C HIS A 337 16.40 0.29 -3.01
N LEU A 338 15.39 0.74 -2.26
CA LEU A 338 15.53 1.71 -1.17
C LEU A 338 15.22 1.02 0.18
N ALA A 339 16.00 1.33 1.23
CA ALA A 339 15.73 0.85 2.57
C ALA A 339 16.09 1.90 3.63
N ALA A 340 15.24 2.03 4.66
CA ALA A 340 15.44 2.91 5.80
C ALA A 340 16.12 2.13 6.94
N CYS A 341 17.37 1.72 6.73
CA CYS A 341 18.18 1.01 7.71
C CYS A 341 19.64 1.41 7.59
N HIS A 342 20.28 1.74 8.69
CA HIS A 342 21.70 2.13 8.74
C HIS A 342 22.64 1.05 8.18
N PHE A 343 22.20 -0.21 8.15
CA PHE A 343 22.98 -1.38 7.77
C PHE A 343 22.47 -2.10 6.52
N ALA A 344 21.49 -1.50 5.82
CA ALA A 344 20.83 -2.13 4.67
C ALA A 344 21.80 -2.58 3.55
N PHE A 345 22.83 -1.78 3.31
CA PHE A 345 23.78 -1.94 2.19
C PHE A 345 25.22 -2.12 2.65
N SER A 346 25.47 -2.44 3.92
CA SER A 346 26.82 -2.73 4.43
C SER A 346 27.29 -4.06 3.87
N SER A 347 28.37 -4.05 3.09
CA SER A 347 29.06 -5.25 2.66
C SER A 347 29.78 -5.85 3.86
N GLY A 348 29.28 -6.97 4.42
CA GLY A 348 30.02 -7.77 5.38
C GLY A 348 29.57 -7.76 6.82
N ALA A 349 28.40 -7.27 7.19
CA ALA A 349 27.85 -7.53 8.52
C ALA A 349 27.20 -8.93 8.54
N GLY A 350 28.03 -9.96 8.70
CA GLY A 350 27.59 -11.23 9.28
C GLY A 350 26.87 -10.91 10.59
N ALA A 351 25.76 -11.60 10.86
CA ALA A 351 25.05 -11.49 12.12
C ALA A 351 26.05 -11.50 13.28
N PRO A 352 25.99 -10.58 14.27
CA PRO A 352 26.81 -10.69 15.46
C PRO A 352 26.53 -12.06 16.06
N LYS A 353 27.60 -12.86 16.24
CA LYS A 353 27.51 -14.11 17.02
C LYS A 353 26.95 -13.71 18.39
N PRO A 354 25.96 -14.44 18.93
CA PRO A 354 25.55 -14.21 20.31
C PRO A 354 26.76 -14.36 21.19
N ASP A 355 27.01 -13.35 22.04
CA ASP A 355 28.07 -13.36 23.02
C ASP A 355 27.83 -14.54 23.98
N ARG A 356 28.68 -15.57 23.90
CA ARG A 356 28.65 -16.77 24.75
C ARG A 356 29.39 -16.58 26.07
N SER A 357 29.42 -15.38 26.60
CA SER A 357 30.13 -15.10 27.83
C SER A 357 29.22 -14.78 29.01
N GLU A 358 28.20 -15.61 29.29
CA GLU A 358 27.51 -15.61 30.59
C GLU A 358 26.83 -16.96 30.90
N ASN A 359 27.56 -18.08 30.84
CA ASN A 359 27.04 -19.33 31.43
C ASN A 359 28.12 -20.33 31.85
N GLU A 360 29.26 -19.82 32.39
CA GLU A 360 30.28 -20.68 33.05
C GLU A 360 30.61 -20.20 34.46
N GLN A 361 29.63 -19.76 35.22
CA GLN A 361 29.78 -19.61 36.68
C GLN A 361 28.48 -19.99 37.37
N ASN A 362 28.12 -21.26 37.37
CA ASN A 362 27.32 -21.95 38.38
C ASN A 362 27.22 -23.44 38.01
N ALA A 363 28.26 -24.19 38.30
CA ALA A 363 28.27 -25.64 38.55
C ALA A 363 28.93 -25.89 39.88
#